data_57f8e889a9a8073604fa2a92b157279e
#
_entry.id   57f8e889a9a8073604fa2a92b157279e
#
_cell.length_a   1.000
_cell.length_b   1.000
_cell.length_c   1.000
_cell.angle_alpha   90.00
_cell.angle_beta   90.00
_cell.angle_gamma   90.00
#
_symmetry.space_group_name_H-M   'P 1'
#
loop_
_entity.id
_entity.type
_entity.pdbx_description
1 polymer ?
#
loop_
_entity_poly.entity_id
_entity_poly.type
_entity_poly.pdbx_seq_one_letter_code
_entity_poly.pdbx_strand_id
1 'polypeptide(L)'
;FIYTARLIRRMSELSHKRCLPCEGDVPALTKAQAEDIMTHVSDWKLSEDGTKLTRLYGFKDFAKALAFANEVGKVAEEEWHHPDMKVSWGKVEVTFTTHSVRGLTENDFIMAAKVNDIPA
;
A
#
# COMPACT_ATOMS: atom_id res chain seq x y z
N PHE A 1 -8.40 19.07 -17.33
CA PHE A 1 -8.73 17.85 -18.08
C PHE A 1 -7.51 17.00 -18.36
N ILE A 2 -6.48 17.59 -18.99
CA ILE A 2 -5.23 16.84 -19.28
C ILE A 2 -4.56 16.38 -18.01
N TYR A 3 -4.52 17.23 -16.98
CA TYR A 3 -3.96 16.90 -15.69
C TYR A 3 -4.72 15.75 -15.03
N THR A 4 -6.06 15.80 -15.06
CA THR A 4 -6.90 14.76 -14.47
C THR A 4 -6.72 13.42 -15.20
N ALA A 5 -6.65 13.44 -16.54
CA ALA A 5 -6.41 12.24 -17.33
C ALA A 5 -5.05 11.62 -17.02
N ARG A 6 -4.01 12.44 -16.88
CA ARG A 6 -2.67 11.97 -16.52
C ARG A 6 -2.65 11.38 -15.10
N LEU A 7 -3.34 12.02 -14.17
CA LEU A 7 -3.42 11.53 -12.79
C LEU A 7 -4.12 10.19 -12.74
N ILE A 8 -5.27 10.04 -13.40
CA ILE A 8 -6.02 8.77 -13.46
C ILE A 8 -5.16 7.68 -14.09
N ARG A 9 -4.50 7.97 -15.20
CA ARG A 9 -3.63 7.00 -15.86
C ARG A 9 -2.48 6.60 -14.95
N ARG A 10 -1.86 7.57 -14.27
CA ARG A 10 -0.78 7.31 -13.32
C ARG A 10 -1.23 6.42 -12.17
N MET A 11 -2.42 6.66 -11.63
CA MET A 11 -2.96 5.86 -10.53
C MET A 11 -3.29 4.44 -10.97
N SER A 12 -3.89 4.26 -12.17
CA SER A 12 -4.20 2.92 -12.70
C SER A 12 -2.94 2.11 -13.02
N GLU A 13 -1.79 2.76 -13.15
CA GLU A 13 -0.51 2.11 -13.41
C GLU A 13 0.32 1.87 -12.15
N LEU A 14 -0.16 2.25 -10.97
CA LEU A 14 0.60 2.13 -9.73
C LEU A 14 1.10 0.71 -9.48
N SER A 15 0.28 -0.31 -9.75
CA SER A 15 0.67 -1.70 -9.55
C SER A 15 1.83 -2.15 -10.44
N HIS A 16 2.10 -1.45 -11.53
CA HIS A 16 3.19 -1.74 -12.46
C HIS A 16 4.46 -0.94 -12.17
N LYS A 17 4.40 0.01 -11.27
CA LYS A 17 5.57 0.80 -10.91
C LYS A 17 6.47 0.05 -9.95
N ARG A 18 7.74 0.46 -9.94
CA ARG A 18 8.71 -0.04 -8.97
C ARG A 18 8.85 0.96 -7.83
N CYS A 19 8.98 0.45 -6.62
CA CYS A 19 9.32 1.29 -5.48
C CYS A 19 10.73 1.84 -5.63
N LEU A 20 10.90 3.10 -5.30
CA LEU A 20 12.21 3.76 -5.32
C LEU A 20 12.79 3.79 -3.91
N PRO A 21 14.13 3.75 -3.78
CA PRO A 21 14.72 3.89 -2.45
C PRO A 21 14.28 5.20 -1.81
N CYS A 22 13.82 5.11 -0.55
CA CYS A 22 13.42 6.28 0.23
C CYS A 22 14.62 6.75 1.04
N GLU A 23 15.23 7.84 0.59
CA GLU A 23 16.27 8.51 1.35
C GLU A 23 15.61 9.55 2.26
N GLY A 24 16.22 9.80 3.40
CA GLY A 24 15.59 10.56 4.48
C GLY A 24 15.29 12.03 4.20
N ASP A 25 15.74 12.56 3.07
CA ASP A 25 15.48 13.93 2.64
C ASP A 25 14.23 14.07 1.74
N VAL A 26 13.58 12.96 1.39
CA VAL A 26 12.32 13.00 0.65
C VAL A 26 11.20 13.30 1.64
N PRO A 27 10.43 14.38 1.46
CA PRO A 27 9.36 14.70 2.40
C PRO A 27 8.21 13.70 2.28
N ALA A 28 7.58 13.41 3.42
CA ALA A 28 6.35 12.64 3.44
C ALA A 28 5.25 13.40 2.70
N LEU A 29 4.30 12.64 2.12
CA LEU A 29 3.10 13.24 1.54
C LEU A 29 2.29 13.92 2.65
N THR A 30 1.68 15.05 2.32
CA THR A 30 0.72 15.68 3.24
C THR A 30 -0.56 14.83 3.28
N LYS A 31 -1.36 15.00 4.33
CA LYS A 31 -2.63 14.31 4.44
C LYS A 31 -3.52 14.58 3.23
N ALA A 32 -3.57 15.84 2.76
CA ALA A 32 -4.36 16.21 1.60
C ALA A 32 -3.88 15.49 0.33
N GLN A 33 -2.57 15.39 0.13
CA GLN A 33 -1.99 14.65 -1.00
C GLN A 33 -2.34 13.16 -0.91
N ALA A 34 -2.23 12.58 0.29
CA ALA A 34 -2.56 11.18 0.51
C ALA A 34 -4.04 10.91 0.25
N GLU A 35 -4.94 11.76 0.73
CA GLU A 35 -6.38 11.63 0.49
C GLU A 35 -6.71 11.66 -1.00
N ASP A 36 -6.00 12.49 -1.76
CA ASP A 36 -6.18 12.60 -3.20
C ASP A 36 -5.82 11.29 -3.91
N ILE A 37 -4.69 10.69 -3.55
CA ILE A 37 -4.24 9.42 -4.12
C ILE A 37 -5.16 8.27 -3.68
N MET A 38 -5.70 8.31 -2.47
CA MET A 38 -6.61 7.29 -1.94
C MET A 38 -7.85 7.08 -2.80
N THR A 39 -8.31 8.10 -3.50
CA THR A 39 -9.47 7.98 -4.39
C THR A 39 -9.22 6.99 -5.54
N HIS A 40 -7.97 6.66 -5.81
CA HIS A 40 -7.57 5.78 -6.92
C HIS A 40 -7.05 4.42 -6.45
N VAL A 41 -6.97 4.21 -5.14
CA VAL A 41 -6.53 2.92 -4.56
C VAL A 41 -7.68 2.35 -3.75
N SER A 42 -8.35 1.33 -4.32
CA SER A 42 -9.56 0.77 -3.70
C SER A 42 -9.27 0.00 -2.42
N ASP A 43 -10.21 0.09 -1.48
CA ASP A 43 -10.29 -0.77 -0.28
C ASP A 43 -9.24 -0.54 0.80
N TRP A 44 -8.36 0.43 0.65
CA TRP A 44 -7.41 0.80 1.69
C TRP A 44 -7.95 1.97 2.52
N LYS A 45 -7.57 2.02 3.78
CA LYS A 45 -7.93 3.10 4.69
C LYS A 45 -6.71 3.92 5.03
N LEU A 46 -6.89 5.24 5.02
CA LEU A 46 -5.88 6.19 5.45
C LEU A 46 -6.06 6.46 6.94
N SER A 47 -4.97 6.46 7.72
CA SER A 47 -5.03 6.83 9.13
C SER A 47 -5.43 8.30 9.30
N GLU A 48 -5.93 8.66 10.50
CA GLU A 48 -6.39 10.03 10.77
C GLU A 48 -5.30 11.08 10.55
N ASP A 49 -4.06 10.73 10.90
CA ASP A 49 -2.93 11.63 10.72
C ASP A 49 -2.33 11.58 9.31
N GLY A 50 -2.85 10.74 8.43
CA GLY A 50 -2.37 10.65 7.05
C GLY A 50 -1.02 9.94 6.87
N THR A 51 -0.59 9.16 7.85
CA THR A 51 0.76 8.56 7.83
C THR A 51 0.80 7.08 7.53
N LYS A 52 -0.35 6.41 7.47
CA LYS A 52 -0.42 4.96 7.26
C LYS A 52 -1.58 4.57 6.36
N LEU A 53 -1.36 3.52 5.57
CA LEU A 53 -2.39 2.85 4.79
C LEU A 53 -2.63 1.47 5.39
N THR A 54 -3.89 1.11 5.61
CA THR A 54 -4.23 -0.19 6.18
C THR A 54 -5.37 -0.83 5.41
N ARG A 55 -5.27 -2.14 5.18
CA ARG A 55 -6.36 -2.94 4.65
C ARG A 55 -6.50 -4.24 5.44
N LEU A 56 -7.74 -4.60 5.77
CA LEU A 56 -8.07 -5.84 6.44
C LEU A 56 -8.68 -6.82 5.44
N TYR A 57 -8.09 -8.00 5.35
CA TYR A 57 -8.56 -9.09 4.50
C TYR A 57 -9.18 -10.18 5.35
N GLY A 58 -10.33 -10.73 4.89
CA GLY A 58 -10.96 -11.87 5.52
C GLY A 58 -10.73 -13.15 4.73
N PHE A 59 -10.52 -14.27 5.43
CA PHE A 59 -10.29 -15.58 4.83
C PHE A 59 -11.07 -16.66 5.57
N LYS A 60 -11.19 -17.81 4.93
CA LYS A 60 -11.95 -18.94 5.45
C LYS A 60 -11.32 -19.53 6.72
N ASP A 61 -10.00 -19.55 6.78
CA ASP A 61 -9.25 -20.16 7.88
C ASP A 61 -7.85 -19.54 8.01
N PHE A 62 -7.07 -20.06 8.94
CA PHE A 62 -5.72 -19.56 9.18
C PHE A 62 -4.77 -19.92 8.03
N ALA A 63 -4.90 -21.11 7.45
CA ALA A 63 -4.01 -21.53 6.36
C ALA A 63 -4.13 -20.60 5.15
N LYS A 64 -5.35 -20.18 4.81
CA LYS A 64 -5.58 -19.24 3.72
C LYS A 64 -5.07 -17.84 4.05
N ALA A 65 -5.26 -17.39 5.28
CA ALA A 65 -4.72 -16.12 5.74
C ALA A 65 -3.20 -16.11 5.64
N LEU A 66 -2.54 -17.17 6.12
CA LEU A 66 -1.09 -17.28 6.06
C LEU A 66 -0.56 -17.34 4.63
N ALA A 67 -1.25 -18.08 3.76
CA ALA A 67 -0.88 -18.15 2.34
C ALA A 67 -0.91 -16.77 1.67
N PHE A 68 -1.93 -15.98 1.96
CA PHE A 68 -2.03 -14.62 1.44
C PHE A 68 -0.90 -13.73 1.99
N ALA A 69 -0.63 -13.82 3.29
CA ALA A 69 0.45 -13.06 3.91
C ALA A 69 1.81 -13.38 3.26
N ASN A 70 2.03 -14.65 2.91
CA ASN A 70 3.25 -15.07 2.22
C ASN A 70 3.35 -14.42 0.83
N GLU A 71 2.25 -14.31 0.11
CA GLU A 71 2.24 -13.64 -1.20
C GLU A 71 2.53 -12.14 -1.08
N VAL A 72 1.97 -11.49 -0.07
CA VAL A 72 2.30 -10.08 0.22
C VAL A 72 3.79 -9.96 0.54
N GLY A 73 4.32 -10.88 1.33
CA GLY A 73 5.74 -10.90 1.68
C GLY A 73 6.66 -11.02 0.46
N LYS A 74 6.29 -11.83 -0.52
CA LYS A 74 7.07 -11.97 -1.76
C LYS A 74 7.15 -10.65 -2.51
N VAL A 75 6.03 -9.95 -2.66
CA VAL A 75 5.99 -8.65 -3.33
C VAL A 75 6.82 -7.62 -2.55
N ALA A 76 6.69 -7.64 -1.22
CA ALA A 76 7.46 -6.73 -0.36
C ALA A 76 8.97 -6.93 -0.51
N GLU A 77 9.42 -8.19 -0.61
CA GLU A 77 10.84 -8.49 -0.82
C GLU A 77 11.32 -8.07 -2.20
N GLU A 78 10.50 -8.24 -3.23
CA GLU A 78 10.85 -7.81 -4.59
C GLU A 78 11.03 -6.31 -4.69
N GLU A 79 10.16 -5.55 -4.03
CA GLU A 79 10.15 -4.08 -4.09
C GLU A 79 10.98 -3.44 -2.98
N TRP A 80 11.45 -4.22 -2.02
CA TRP A 80 12.19 -3.76 -0.86
C TRP A 80 11.45 -2.65 -0.11
N HIS A 81 10.14 -2.84 0.06
CA HIS A 81 9.29 -1.95 0.85
C HIS A 81 8.30 -2.81 1.63
N HIS A 82 8.52 -2.92 2.92
CA HIS A 82 7.88 -3.94 3.75
C HIS A 82 6.71 -3.38 4.56
N PRO A 83 5.58 -4.11 4.59
CA PRO A 83 4.45 -3.75 5.44
C PRO A 83 4.65 -4.28 6.86
N ASP A 84 3.84 -3.75 7.77
CA ASP A 84 3.53 -4.46 9.00
C ASP A 84 2.32 -5.34 8.71
N MET A 85 2.35 -6.58 9.15
CA MET A 85 1.22 -7.49 8.96
C MET A 85 0.84 -8.14 10.28
N LYS A 86 -0.47 -8.24 10.48
CA LYS A 86 -1.03 -9.02 11.58
C LYS A 86 -1.82 -10.17 10.98
N VAL A 87 -1.29 -11.38 11.14
CA VAL A 87 -1.93 -12.61 10.66
C VAL A 87 -2.64 -13.27 11.83
N SER A 88 -3.92 -13.52 11.65
CA SER A 88 -4.71 -14.22 12.67
C SER A 88 -5.65 -15.19 11.97
N TRP A 89 -6.35 -16.00 12.77
CA TRP A 89 -7.31 -16.93 12.17
C TRP A 89 -8.33 -16.17 11.32
N GLY A 90 -8.34 -16.45 10.03
CA GLY A 90 -9.28 -15.86 9.09
C GLY A 90 -9.06 -14.40 8.74
N LYS A 91 -7.94 -13.79 9.14
CA LYS A 91 -7.68 -12.36 8.89
C LYS A 91 -6.22 -12.08 8.62
N VAL A 92 -5.99 -11.12 7.72
CA VAL A 92 -4.68 -10.48 7.55
C VAL A 92 -4.89 -8.98 7.51
N GLU A 93 -4.26 -8.27 8.43
CA GLU A 93 -4.22 -6.81 8.39
C GLU A 93 -2.87 -6.39 7.84
N VAL A 94 -2.88 -5.60 6.77
CA VAL A 94 -1.67 -5.12 6.10
C VAL A 94 -1.59 -3.61 6.25
N THR A 95 -0.48 -3.12 6.77
CA THR A 95 -0.25 -1.68 6.98
C THR A 95 1.04 -1.26 6.31
N PHE A 96 0.96 -0.24 5.44
CA PHE A 96 2.12 0.37 4.82
C PHE A 96 2.37 1.77 5.37
N THR A 97 3.64 2.06 5.61
CA THR A 97 4.12 3.40 5.93
C THR A 97 5.60 3.45 5.56
N THR A 98 6.14 4.63 5.34
CA THR A 98 7.57 4.80 5.06
C THR A 98 8.26 5.35 6.31
N HIS A 99 8.91 4.47 7.06
CA HIS A 99 9.50 4.80 8.36
C HIS A 99 10.56 5.92 8.28
N SER A 100 11.36 5.93 7.22
CA SER A 100 12.44 6.92 7.07
C SER A 100 11.95 8.36 6.99
N VAL A 101 10.70 8.59 6.55
CA VAL A 101 10.11 9.92 6.45
C VAL A 101 8.96 10.13 7.45
N ARG A 102 8.67 9.13 8.27
CA ARG A 102 7.60 9.14 9.28
C ARG A 102 6.22 9.45 8.68
N GLY A 103 5.93 8.87 7.54
CA GLY A 103 4.67 9.10 6.85
C GLY A 103 4.59 8.31 5.56
N LEU A 104 3.74 8.77 4.65
CA LEU A 104 3.52 8.09 3.37
C LEU A 104 4.37 8.69 2.27
N THR A 105 4.76 7.81 1.34
CA THR A 105 5.37 8.18 0.06
C THR A 105 4.62 7.48 -1.05
N GLU A 106 4.96 7.76 -2.30
CA GLU A 106 4.38 7.06 -3.44
C GLU A 106 4.59 5.54 -3.33
N ASN A 107 5.70 5.10 -2.73
CA ASN A 107 5.98 3.68 -2.55
C ASN A 107 4.88 2.93 -1.80
N ASP A 108 4.29 3.56 -0.78
CA ASP A 108 3.22 2.94 -0.01
C ASP A 108 1.99 2.69 -0.88
N PHE A 109 1.66 3.63 -1.75
CA PHE A 109 0.53 3.50 -2.68
C PHE A 109 0.84 2.49 -3.79
N ILE A 110 2.06 2.44 -4.27
CA ILE A 110 2.50 1.42 -5.23
C ILE A 110 2.31 0.04 -4.62
N MET A 111 2.75 -0.16 -3.39
CA MET A 111 2.60 -1.43 -2.70
C MET A 111 1.14 -1.78 -2.47
N ALA A 112 0.32 -0.82 -2.05
CA ALA A 112 -1.12 -1.04 -1.87
C ALA A 112 -1.77 -1.53 -3.17
N ALA A 113 -1.43 -0.90 -4.29
CA ALA A 113 -1.94 -1.31 -5.60
C ALA A 113 -1.47 -2.71 -5.99
N LYS A 114 -0.20 -3.04 -5.73
CA LYS A 114 0.35 -4.38 -6.03
C LYS A 114 -0.32 -5.45 -5.17
N VAL A 115 -0.57 -5.17 -3.90
CA VAL A 115 -1.27 -6.10 -3.01
C VAL A 115 -2.70 -6.30 -3.48
N ASN A 116 -3.37 -5.26 -3.99
CA ASN A 116 -4.71 -5.39 -4.57
C ASN A 116 -4.75 -6.36 -5.75
N ASP A 117 -3.66 -6.52 -6.47
CA ASP A 117 -3.57 -7.44 -7.61
C ASP A 117 -3.34 -8.90 -7.19
N ILE A 118 -3.04 -9.17 -5.94
CA ILE A 118 -2.88 -10.54 -5.44
C ILE A 118 -4.28 -11.15 -5.27
N PRO A 119 -4.53 -12.35 -5.85
CA PRO A 119 -5.80 -13.04 -5.62
C PRO A 119 -6.01 -13.34 -4.14
N ALA A 120 -7.19 -13.01 -3.65
CA ALA A 120 -7.53 -13.18 -2.24
C ALA A 120 -8.79 -14.00 -2.04
#